data_c468f2f97ad6ffd413df357df5bc72e1
#
_entry.id   c468f2f97ad6ffd413df357df5bc72e1
#
_cell.length_a   1.000
_cell.length_b   1.000
_cell.length_c   1.000
_cell.angle_alpha   90.00
_cell.angle_beta   90.00
_cell.angle_gamma   90.00
#
_symmetry.space_group_name_H-M   'P 1'
#
loop_
_entity.id
_entity.type
_entity.pdbx_description
1 polymer ?
#
loop_
_entity_poly.entity_id
_entity_poly.type
_entity_poly.pdbx_seq_one_letter_code
_entity_poly.pdbx_strand_id
1 'polypeptide(L)'
;MGTGPLPITDKGLFPAEHRALRELYALTRQFGGHWARLNDKLEPAPEVLSRGVSASKELIDELASRTAAYGLHGVPAATGAGVWTSRLRGAGDLLLERNQALRSALLDIEHVILLLAYLAALATQRDDLALAEWLSDWETRLRRIAGEAQAAVVAEAEDPERAVQPYDGSKLGRAGHKLAVGLGTLGEAYDTRAARRNSG
;
A
#
# COMPACT_ATOMS: atom_id res chain seq x y z
N MET A 1 23.37 12.17 -29.31
CA MET A 1 22.15 11.39 -28.97
C MET A 1 20.98 12.32 -29.25
N GLY A 2 20.14 12.01 -30.25
CA GLY A 2 19.08 12.91 -30.68
C GLY A 2 17.96 12.97 -29.64
N THR A 3 17.74 14.14 -29.10
CA THR A 3 16.54 14.49 -28.31
C THR A 3 15.38 14.72 -29.27
N GLY A 4 14.85 13.64 -29.84
CA GLY A 4 13.55 13.73 -30.51
C GLY A 4 12.46 13.96 -29.47
N PRO A 5 11.31 14.58 -29.85
CA PRO A 5 10.20 14.76 -28.92
C PRO A 5 9.75 13.40 -28.37
N LEU A 6 9.47 13.35 -27.06
CA LEU A 6 9.01 12.14 -26.42
C LEU A 6 7.66 11.72 -27.02
N PRO A 7 7.43 10.40 -27.22
CA PRO A 7 6.18 9.94 -27.77
C PRO A 7 5.01 10.22 -26.83
N ILE A 8 3.99 10.90 -27.33
CA ILE A 8 2.74 11.19 -26.62
C ILE A 8 1.64 10.32 -27.23
N THR A 9 0.77 9.74 -26.38
CA THR A 9 -0.40 8.97 -26.83
C THR A 9 -1.42 9.89 -27.53
N ASP A 10 -2.36 9.30 -28.25
CA ASP A 10 -3.55 9.99 -28.82
C ASP A 10 -4.39 10.72 -27.76
N LYS A 11 -4.20 10.40 -26.49
CA LYS A 11 -4.84 11.00 -25.31
C LYS A 11 -4.03 12.16 -24.67
N GLY A 12 -2.93 12.57 -25.29
CA GLY A 12 -2.09 13.66 -24.79
C GLY A 12 -1.22 13.29 -23.58
N LEU A 13 -1.06 12.01 -23.24
CA LEU A 13 -0.24 11.51 -22.14
C LEU A 13 1.00 10.78 -22.66
N PHE A 14 2.09 10.77 -21.90
CA PHE A 14 3.17 9.80 -22.13
C PHE A 14 2.67 8.38 -21.87
N PRO A 15 3.16 7.36 -22.60
CA PRO A 15 2.78 5.97 -22.35
C PRO A 15 3.03 5.51 -20.91
N ALA A 16 4.10 5.99 -20.27
CA ALA A 16 4.42 5.73 -18.87
C ALA A 16 3.39 6.39 -17.93
N GLU A 17 3.03 7.64 -18.19
CA GLU A 17 2.04 8.40 -17.42
C GLU A 17 0.66 7.73 -17.48
N HIS A 18 0.22 7.32 -18.67
CA HIS A 18 -1.05 6.59 -18.85
C HIS A 18 -1.11 5.29 -18.04
N ARG A 19 -0.01 4.53 -18.00
CA ARG A 19 0.06 3.29 -17.19
C ARG A 19 0.08 3.60 -15.71
N ALA A 20 0.88 4.58 -15.29
CA ALA A 20 1.04 4.96 -13.90
C ALA A 20 -0.26 5.55 -13.30
N LEU A 21 -1.05 6.31 -14.05
CA LEU A 21 -2.36 6.79 -13.59
C LEU A 21 -3.34 5.63 -13.34
N ARG A 22 -3.33 4.60 -14.18
CA ARG A 22 -4.13 3.38 -13.96
C ARG A 22 -3.66 2.58 -12.75
N GLU A 23 -2.35 2.53 -12.56
CA GLU A 23 -1.73 1.89 -11.39
C GLU A 23 -2.07 2.65 -10.12
N LEU A 24 -1.98 3.98 -10.12
CA LEU A 24 -2.37 4.83 -9.00
C LEU A 24 -3.79 4.54 -8.52
N TYR A 25 -4.73 4.43 -9.44
CA TYR A 25 -6.11 4.09 -9.12
C TYR A 25 -6.22 2.72 -8.43
N ALA A 26 -5.54 1.69 -8.97
CA ALA A 26 -5.56 0.34 -8.41
C ALA A 26 -4.91 0.27 -7.02
N LEU A 27 -3.75 0.91 -6.86
CA LEU A 27 -3.01 0.95 -5.59
C LEU A 27 -3.76 1.74 -4.52
N THR A 28 -4.38 2.86 -4.87
CA THR A 28 -5.19 3.65 -3.93
C THR A 28 -6.39 2.86 -3.43
N ARG A 29 -7.07 2.10 -4.29
CA ARG A 29 -8.14 1.19 -3.87
C ARG A 29 -7.64 0.07 -2.96
N GLN A 30 -6.50 -0.52 -3.29
CA GLN A 30 -5.88 -1.57 -2.47
C GLN A 30 -5.51 -1.03 -1.08
N PHE A 31 -4.83 0.09 -1.03
CA PHE A 31 -4.45 0.80 0.20
C PHE A 31 -5.69 1.07 1.07
N GLY A 32 -6.71 1.74 0.53
CA GLY A 32 -7.93 2.04 1.27
C GLY A 32 -8.66 0.79 1.78
N GLY A 33 -8.74 -0.26 0.96
CA GLY A 33 -9.36 -1.53 1.34
C GLY A 33 -8.56 -2.30 2.41
N HIS A 34 -7.23 -2.26 2.36
CA HIS A 34 -6.39 -2.88 3.39
C HIS A 34 -6.51 -2.12 4.72
N TRP A 35 -6.39 -0.80 4.71
CA TRP A 35 -6.51 0.02 5.91
C TRP A 35 -7.90 -0.05 6.54
N ALA A 36 -8.96 -0.17 5.76
CA ALA A 36 -10.31 -0.39 6.27
C ALA A 36 -10.40 -1.71 7.05
N ARG A 37 -9.85 -2.80 6.48
CA ARG A 37 -9.83 -4.09 7.18
C ARG A 37 -9.04 -4.04 8.49
N LEU A 38 -7.90 -3.35 8.51
CA LEU A 38 -7.11 -3.19 9.73
C LEU A 38 -7.87 -2.36 10.77
N ASN A 39 -8.52 -1.28 10.35
CA ASN A 39 -9.33 -0.44 11.22
C ASN A 39 -10.47 -1.23 11.87
N ASP A 40 -11.07 -2.18 11.16
CA ASP A 40 -12.16 -3.02 11.65
C ASP A 40 -11.70 -4.16 12.57
N LYS A 41 -10.44 -4.59 12.44
CA LYS A 41 -9.94 -5.80 13.11
C LYS A 41 -9.04 -5.52 14.30
N LEU A 42 -8.36 -4.39 14.32
CA LEU A 42 -7.46 -4.03 15.40
C LEU A 42 -8.23 -3.41 16.58
N GLU A 43 -7.96 -3.87 17.78
CA GLU A 43 -8.53 -3.34 19.02
C GLU A 43 -7.42 -2.99 20.03
N PRO A 44 -7.24 -1.70 20.39
CA PRO A 44 -7.76 -0.52 19.70
C PRO A 44 -7.10 -0.30 18.33
N ALA A 45 -7.88 0.20 17.37
CA ALA A 45 -7.33 0.61 16.09
C ALA A 45 -6.70 2.02 16.20
N PRO A 46 -5.51 2.25 15.62
CA PRO A 46 -4.97 3.60 15.51
C PRO A 46 -5.87 4.49 14.65
N GLU A 47 -6.18 5.71 15.11
CA GLU A 47 -7.05 6.66 14.39
C GLU A 47 -6.57 7.00 12.97
N VAL A 48 -5.26 6.95 12.75
CA VAL A 48 -4.67 7.21 11.44
C VAL A 48 -5.22 6.27 10.36
N LEU A 49 -5.63 5.06 10.70
CA LEU A 49 -6.21 4.11 9.74
C LEU A 49 -7.51 4.65 9.15
N SER A 50 -8.42 5.19 9.96
CA SER A 50 -9.67 5.77 9.49
C SER A 50 -9.44 6.99 8.61
N ARG A 51 -8.44 7.83 8.93
CA ARG A 51 -8.03 8.98 8.11
C ARG A 51 -7.46 8.55 6.76
N GLY A 52 -6.64 7.51 6.74
CA GLY A 52 -6.13 6.94 5.50
C GLY A 52 -7.23 6.37 4.60
N VAL A 53 -8.22 5.70 5.19
CA VAL A 53 -9.40 5.22 4.45
C VAL A 53 -10.17 6.37 3.82
N SER A 54 -10.40 7.47 4.56
CA SER A 54 -11.07 8.65 4.02
C SER A 54 -10.26 9.29 2.90
N ALA A 55 -8.96 9.48 3.10
CA ALA A 55 -8.07 10.04 2.09
C ALA A 55 -8.03 9.19 0.81
N SER A 56 -8.06 7.85 0.93
CA SER A 56 -8.07 6.97 -0.24
C SER A 56 -9.35 7.12 -1.08
N LYS A 57 -10.51 7.30 -0.45
CA LYS A 57 -11.79 7.53 -1.13
C LYS A 57 -11.77 8.87 -1.87
N GLU A 58 -11.38 9.94 -1.17
CA GLU A 58 -11.28 11.29 -1.76
C GLU A 58 -10.32 11.29 -2.96
N LEU A 59 -9.13 10.68 -2.82
CA LEU A 59 -8.16 10.60 -3.93
C LEU A 59 -8.76 9.84 -5.14
N ILE A 60 -9.48 8.75 -4.93
CA ILE A 60 -10.14 8.00 -6.01
C ILE A 60 -11.18 8.85 -6.73
N ASP A 61 -12.02 9.56 -5.98
CA ASP A 61 -13.09 10.40 -6.54
C ASP A 61 -12.52 11.57 -7.34
N GLU A 62 -11.50 12.24 -6.81
CA GLU A 62 -10.82 13.33 -7.51
C GLU A 62 -10.03 12.81 -8.73
N LEU A 63 -9.33 11.67 -8.61
CA LEU A 63 -8.57 11.07 -9.70
C LEU A 63 -9.48 10.75 -10.89
N ALA A 64 -10.66 10.20 -10.64
CA ALA A 64 -11.64 9.90 -11.68
C ALA A 64 -12.06 11.17 -12.46
N SER A 65 -12.33 12.27 -11.75
CA SER A 65 -12.70 13.55 -12.38
C SER A 65 -11.53 14.18 -13.15
N ARG A 66 -10.33 14.17 -12.59
CA ARG A 66 -9.11 14.75 -13.20
C ARG A 66 -8.65 14.02 -14.44
N THR A 67 -8.83 12.70 -14.49
CA THR A 67 -8.33 11.86 -15.60
C THR A 67 -9.37 11.57 -16.67
N ALA A 68 -10.62 12.01 -16.49
CA ALA A 68 -11.70 11.82 -17.47
C ALA A 68 -11.36 12.46 -18.85
N ALA A 69 -10.70 13.62 -18.85
CA ALA A 69 -10.26 14.29 -20.08
C ALA A 69 -9.28 13.45 -20.91
N TYR A 70 -8.52 12.56 -20.27
CA TYR A 70 -7.60 11.63 -20.92
C TYR A 70 -8.26 10.27 -21.27
N GLY A 71 -9.59 10.17 -21.13
CA GLY A 71 -10.34 8.93 -21.38
C GLY A 71 -10.08 7.83 -20.34
N LEU A 72 -9.63 8.21 -19.15
CA LEU A 72 -9.46 7.31 -18.01
C LEU A 72 -10.68 7.50 -17.09
N HIS A 73 -11.66 6.63 -17.20
CA HIS A 73 -12.95 6.75 -16.50
C HIS A 73 -13.00 6.00 -15.16
N GLY A 74 -11.90 5.99 -14.41
CA GLY A 74 -11.88 5.52 -13.02
C GLY A 74 -12.10 4.03 -12.77
N VAL A 75 -12.35 3.23 -13.80
CA VAL A 75 -12.44 1.77 -13.70
C VAL A 75 -11.50 1.14 -14.71
N PRO A 76 -10.31 0.72 -14.33
CA PRO A 76 -9.50 -0.09 -15.22
C PRO A 76 -10.23 -1.40 -15.47
N ALA A 77 -10.84 -1.52 -16.64
CA ALA A 77 -11.52 -2.75 -17.10
C ALA A 77 -10.49 -3.84 -17.38
N ALA A 78 -9.57 -4.14 -16.64
CA ALA A 78 -8.70 -5.31 -16.73
C ALA A 78 -7.54 -5.20 -15.75
N THR A 79 -7.76 -5.58 -14.58
CA THR A 79 -6.66 -5.89 -13.71
C THR A 79 -6.73 -7.33 -13.22
N GLY A 80 -6.83 -8.26 -14.16
CA GLY A 80 -6.69 -9.68 -13.86
C GLY A 80 -5.43 -9.96 -13.05
N ALA A 81 -4.31 -9.29 -13.32
CA ALA A 81 -3.07 -9.43 -12.58
C ALA A 81 -3.12 -8.75 -11.18
N GLY A 82 -3.68 -7.54 -11.06
CA GLY A 82 -3.75 -6.82 -9.79
C GLY A 82 -4.74 -7.44 -8.78
N VAL A 83 -5.81 -8.05 -9.24
CA VAL A 83 -6.77 -8.78 -8.39
C VAL A 83 -6.14 -10.04 -7.78
N TRP A 84 -5.25 -10.71 -8.50
CA TRP A 84 -4.54 -11.88 -7.98
C TRP A 84 -3.57 -11.53 -6.86
N THR A 85 -2.80 -10.46 -7.00
CA THR A 85 -1.87 -10.00 -5.96
C THR A 85 -2.58 -9.55 -4.69
N SER A 86 -3.74 -8.91 -4.80
CA SER A 86 -4.54 -8.49 -3.64
C SER A 86 -5.18 -9.67 -2.89
N ARG A 87 -5.61 -10.72 -3.60
CA ARG A 87 -6.16 -11.93 -2.98
C ARG A 87 -5.11 -12.79 -2.29
N LEU A 88 -3.93 -12.92 -2.88
CA LEU A 88 -2.80 -13.63 -2.26
C LEU A 88 -2.30 -12.91 -1.01
N ARG A 89 -2.25 -11.58 -1.01
CA ARG A 89 -1.96 -10.78 0.19
C ARG A 89 -3.02 -10.99 1.27
N GLY A 90 -4.31 -10.92 0.95
CA GLY A 90 -5.39 -11.10 1.92
C GLY A 90 -5.38 -12.47 2.65
N ALA A 91 -4.88 -13.53 2.01
CA ALA A 91 -4.70 -14.83 2.65
C ALA A 91 -3.46 -14.86 3.56
N GLY A 92 -2.38 -14.17 3.17
CA GLY A 92 -1.18 -14.01 4.00
C GLY A 92 -1.41 -13.09 5.21
N ASP A 93 -2.24 -12.06 5.05
CA ASP A 93 -2.57 -11.12 6.11
C ASP A 93 -3.19 -11.80 7.34
N LEU A 94 -3.99 -12.86 7.16
CA LEU A 94 -4.59 -13.61 8.28
C LEU A 94 -3.57 -14.24 9.24
N LEU A 95 -2.32 -14.36 8.82
CA LEU A 95 -1.23 -14.96 9.59
C LEU A 95 -0.38 -13.91 10.31
N LEU A 96 -0.62 -12.61 10.02
CA LEU A 96 0.22 -11.54 10.53
C LEU A 96 -0.07 -11.23 12.00
N GLU A 97 0.98 -10.87 12.71
CA GLU A 97 0.92 -10.20 13.99
C GLU A 97 0.46 -8.74 13.81
N ARG A 98 -0.08 -8.18 14.88
CA ARG A 98 -0.56 -6.79 14.90
C ARG A 98 0.46 -5.80 14.35
N ASN A 99 1.69 -5.86 14.85
CA ASN A 99 2.76 -4.97 14.42
C ASN A 99 3.18 -5.24 12.95
N GLN A 100 3.18 -6.49 12.50
CA GLN A 100 3.46 -6.82 11.09
C GLN A 100 2.38 -6.27 10.15
N ALA A 101 1.11 -6.37 10.54
CA ALA A 101 -0.01 -5.85 9.78
C ALA A 101 0.07 -4.32 9.64
N LEU A 102 0.39 -3.60 10.70
CA LEU A 102 0.59 -2.14 10.66
C LEU A 102 1.79 -1.74 9.78
N ARG A 103 2.91 -2.47 9.85
CA ARG A 103 4.05 -2.22 8.95
C ARG A 103 3.71 -2.49 7.49
N SER A 104 2.92 -3.53 7.21
CA SER A 104 2.44 -3.81 5.84
C SER A 104 1.54 -2.68 5.32
N ALA A 105 0.67 -2.13 6.18
CA ALA A 105 -0.15 -0.98 5.83
C ALA A 105 0.68 0.26 5.46
N LEU A 106 1.79 0.51 6.17
CA LEU A 106 2.70 1.61 5.86
C LEU A 106 3.31 1.46 4.46
N LEU A 107 3.68 0.24 4.06
CA LEU A 107 4.22 0.00 2.71
C LEU A 107 3.21 0.31 1.60
N ASP A 108 1.92 0.09 1.82
CA ASP A 108 0.90 0.39 0.83
C ASP A 108 0.78 1.90 0.56
N ILE A 109 0.75 2.73 1.61
CA ILE A 109 0.66 4.19 1.44
C ILE A 109 1.94 4.77 0.85
N GLU A 110 3.12 4.26 1.24
CA GLU A 110 4.41 4.69 0.69
C GLU A 110 4.50 4.41 -0.82
N HIS A 111 3.95 3.31 -1.29
CA HIS A 111 3.91 3.01 -2.73
C HIS A 111 3.03 4.00 -3.48
N VAL A 112 1.87 4.38 -2.93
CA VAL A 112 1.00 5.42 -3.53
C VAL A 112 1.72 6.78 -3.55
N ILE A 113 2.41 7.15 -2.47
CA ILE A 113 3.19 8.40 -2.37
C ILE A 113 4.27 8.45 -3.46
N LEU A 114 5.04 7.38 -3.62
CA LEU A 114 6.09 7.31 -4.65
C LEU A 114 5.51 7.46 -6.06
N LEU A 115 4.36 6.85 -6.31
CA LEU A 115 3.72 6.92 -7.63
C LEU A 115 3.14 8.31 -7.91
N LEU A 116 2.62 9.02 -6.91
CA LEU A 116 2.18 10.41 -7.03
C LEU A 116 3.36 11.32 -7.39
N ALA A 117 4.50 11.20 -6.70
CA ALA A 117 5.72 11.94 -7.00
C ALA A 117 6.22 11.69 -8.44
N TYR A 118 6.22 10.42 -8.87
CA TYR A 118 6.61 10.04 -10.23
C TYR A 118 5.69 10.65 -11.27
N LEU A 119 4.38 10.60 -11.06
CA LEU A 119 3.39 11.20 -11.94
C LEU A 119 3.48 12.73 -12.00
N ALA A 120 3.74 13.40 -10.87
CA ALA A 120 3.95 14.84 -10.82
C ALA A 120 5.17 15.25 -11.69
N ALA A 121 6.26 14.48 -11.64
CA ALA A 121 7.42 14.71 -12.48
C ALA A 121 7.11 14.51 -13.99
N LEU A 122 6.31 13.52 -14.37
CA LEU A 122 5.90 13.30 -15.75
C LEU A 122 4.96 14.43 -16.26
N ALA A 123 4.00 14.86 -15.44
CA ALA A 123 3.10 15.97 -15.77
C ALA A 123 3.88 17.27 -15.96
N THR A 124 4.89 17.54 -15.11
CA THR A 124 5.80 18.68 -15.28
C THR A 124 6.57 18.61 -16.59
N GLN A 125 7.08 17.44 -17.00
CA GLN A 125 7.78 17.28 -18.28
C GLN A 125 6.88 17.53 -19.50
N ARG A 126 5.57 17.41 -19.34
CA ARG A 126 4.56 17.64 -20.35
C ARG A 126 3.96 19.06 -20.30
N ASP A 127 4.46 19.91 -19.42
CA ASP A 127 3.96 21.25 -19.14
C ASP A 127 2.50 21.29 -18.61
N ASP A 128 2.00 20.20 -18.06
CA ASP A 128 0.70 20.15 -17.36
C ASP A 128 0.89 20.48 -15.87
N LEU A 129 1.15 21.77 -15.61
CA LEU A 129 1.44 22.25 -14.26
C LEU A 129 0.26 22.08 -13.31
N ALA A 130 -0.97 22.15 -13.81
CA ALA A 130 -2.17 21.96 -12.98
C ALA A 130 -2.31 20.52 -12.47
N LEU A 131 -1.99 19.53 -13.31
CA LEU A 131 -1.95 18.14 -12.88
C LEU A 131 -0.77 17.88 -11.94
N ALA A 132 0.40 18.44 -12.24
CA ALA A 132 1.60 18.29 -11.41
C ALA A 132 1.39 18.83 -9.99
N GLU A 133 0.79 20.02 -9.84
CA GLU A 133 0.46 20.62 -8.55
C GLU A 133 -0.52 19.76 -7.77
N TRP A 134 -1.62 19.32 -8.37
CA TRP A 134 -2.61 18.47 -7.74
C TRP A 134 -1.99 17.14 -7.24
N LEU A 135 -1.12 16.50 -8.04
CA LEU A 135 -0.42 15.27 -7.64
C LEU A 135 0.53 15.52 -6.45
N SER A 136 1.23 16.64 -6.44
CA SER A 136 2.14 17.04 -5.37
C SER A 136 1.41 17.38 -4.06
N ASP A 137 0.22 17.99 -4.15
CA ASP A 137 -0.62 18.26 -2.98
C ASP A 137 -1.09 16.95 -2.34
N TRP A 138 -1.51 15.98 -3.16
CA TRP A 138 -1.87 14.65 -2.68
C TRP A 138 -0.68 13.89 -2.08
N GLU A 139 0.49 13.96 -2.71
CA GLU A 139 1.72 13.41 -2.15
C GLU A 139 2.01 13.97 -0.76
N THR A 140 1.97 15.29 -0.60
CA THR A 140 2.20 15.98 0.66
C THR A 140 1.19 15.55 1.73
N ARG A 141 -0.08 15.45 1.36
CA ARG A 141 -1.15 15.02 2.26
C ARG A 141 -0.94 13.58 2.74
N LEU A 142 -0.62 12.66 1.83
CA LEU A 142 -0.39 11.25 2.17
C LEU A 142 0.90 11.05 2.97
N ARG A 143 1.97 11.83 2.71
CA ARG A 143 3.19 11.79 3.54
C ARG A 143 2.92 12.12 5.01
N ARG A 144 2.05 13.08 5.27
CA ARG A 144 1.65 13.39 6.65
C ARG A 144 0.93 12.20 7.30
N ILE A 145 -0.01 11.57 6.60
CA ILE A 145 -0.71 10.37 7.09
C ILE A 145 0.27 9.21 7.30
N ALA A 146 1.22 9.00 6.38
CA ALA A 146 2.26 7.98 6.51
C ALA A 146 3.15 8.22 7.74
N GLY A 147 3.54 9.48 8.01
CA GLY A 147 4.30 9.82 9.21
C GLY A 147 3.55 9.50 10.51
N GLU A 148 2.26 9.76 10.57
CA GLU A 148 1.42 9.39 11.71
C GLU A 148 1.26 7.87 11.84
N ALA A 149 1.14 7.15 10.71
CA ALA A 149 1.10 5.69 10.70
C ALA A 149 2.43 5.09 11.16
N GLN A 150 3.55 5.67 10.73
CA GLN A 150 4.88 5.27 11.21
C GLN A 150 5.01 5.45 12.73
N ALA A 151 4.54 6.57 13.27
CA ALA A 151 4.52 6.80 14.71
C ALA A 151 3.67 5.75 15.44
N ALA A 152 2.50 5.38 14.89
CA ALA A 152 1.65 4.33 15.46
C ALA A 152 2.33 2.95 15.42
N VAL A 153 3.07 2.63 14.36
CA VAL A 153 3.87 1.38 14.27
C VAL A 153 4.94 1.35 15.36
N VAL A 154 5.65 2.46 15.57
CA VAL A 154 6.72 2.55 16.58
C VAL A 154 6.15 2.45 17.99
N ALA A 155 4.97 3.04 18.25
CA ALA A 155 4.29 2.97 19.54
C ALA A 155 3.87 1.53 19.94
N GLU A 156 3.74 0.58 18.99
CA GLU A 156 3.52 -0.83 19.34
C GLU A 156 4.70 -1.45 20.13
N ALA A 157 5.88 -0.85 20.08
CA ALA A 157 7.05 -1.28 20.87
C ALA A 157 6.87 -1.01 22.39
N GLU A 158 5.93 -0.17 22.78
CA GLU A 158 5.61 0.11 24.20
C GLU A 158 4.89 -1.08 24.87
N ASP A 159 4.24 -1.95 24.06
CA ASP A 159 3.58 -3.16 24.51
C ASP A 159 3.97 -4.36 23.62
N PRO A 160 5.15 -4.95 23.85
CA PRO A 160 5.67 -6.01 23.00
C PRO A 160 4.80 -7.28 22.99
N GLU A 161 4.07 -7.57 24.07
CA GLU A 161 3.17 -8.71 24.14
C GLU A 161 1.94 -8.53 23.26
N ARG A 162 1.40 -7.31 23.23
CA ARG A 162 0.30 -6.96 22.34
C ARG A 162 0.76 -6.92 20.88
N ALA A 163 1.95 -6.41 20.61
CA ALA A 163 2.51 -6.27 19.26
C ALA A 163 2.59 -7.60 18.49
N VAL A 164 2.77 -8.72 19.19
CA VAL A 164 2.85 -10.08 18.60
C VAL A 164 1.52 -10.84 18.59
N GLN A 165 0.43 -10.23 19.07
CA GLN A 165 -0.88 -10.85 18.98
C GLN A 165 -1.39 -10.87 17.53
N PRO A 166 -2.24 -11.86 17.16
CA PRO A 166 -2.86 -11.88 15.85
C PRO A 166 -3.67 -10.60 15.64
N TYR A 167 -3.48 -9.93 14.50
CA TYR A 167 -4.25 -8.72 14.20
C TYR A 167 -5.75 -9.01 14.03
N ASP A 168 -6.11 -10.21 13.57
CA ASP A 168 -7.48 -10.68 13.53
C ASP A 168 -7.79 -11.55 14.76
N GLY A 169 -8.49 -10.98 15.73
CA GLY A 169 -8.92 -11.66 16.96
C GLY A 169 -10.01 -12.72 16.77
N SER A 170 -10.48 -12.99 15.54
CA SER A 170 -11.45 -14.06 15.25
C SER A 170 -10.88 -15.45 15.55
N LYS A 171 -11.76 -16.46 15.67
CA LYS A 171 -11.31 -17.87 15.86
C LYS A 171 -10.39 -18.33 14.72
N LEU A 172 -10.67 -17.90 13.50
CA LEU A 172 -9.89 -18.23 12.31
C LEU A 172 -8.52 -17.53 12.31
N GLY A 173 -8.48 -16.25 12.66
CA GLY A 173 -7.24 -15.48 12.79
C GLY A 173 -6.33 -16.06 13.85
N ARG A 174 -6.86 -16.39 15.04
CA ARG A 174 -6.08 -17.06 16.11
C ARG A 174 -5.56 -18.45 15.72
N ALA A 175 -6.34 -19.23 14.97
CA ALA A 175 -5.89 -20.53 14.49
C ALA A 175 -4.78 -20.39 13.43
N GLY A 176 -4.93 -19.45 12.49
CA GLY A 176 -3.91 -19.15 11.48
C GLY A 176 -2.60 -18.66 12.11
N HIS A 177 -2.68 -17.74 13.07
CA HIS A 177 -1.52 -17.24 13.79
C HIS A 177 -0.76 -18.37 14.54
N LYS A 178 -1.45 -19.27 15.23
CA LYS A 178 -0.82 -20.44 15.89
C LYS A 178 -0.06 -21.34 14.91
N LEU A 179 -0.61 -21.53 13.71
CA LEU A 179 0.08 -22.27 12.65
C LEU A 179 1.33 -21.54 12.16
N ALA A 180 1.26 -20.23 11.96
CA ALA A 180 2.41 -19.42 11.52
C ALA A 180 3.54 -19.44 12.55
N VAL A 181 3.23 -19.26 13.83
CA VAL A 181 4.20 -19.34 14.93
C VAL A 181 4.82 -20.74 15.00
N GLY A 182 4.02 -21.81 14.87
CA GLY A 182 4.52 -23.17 14.86
C GLY A 182 5.48 -23.47 13.70
N LEU A 183 5.23 -22.92 12.52
CA LEU A 183 6.14 -23.03 11.37
C LEU A 183 7.42 -22.22 11.58
N GLY A 184 7.33 -21.02 12.19
CA GLY A 184 8.48 -20.19 12.54
C GLY A 184 9.44 -20.89 13.50
N THR A 185 8.91 -21.49 14.58
CA THR A 185 9.72 -22.24 15.56
C THR A 185 10.40 -23.49 14.97
N LEU A 186 9.78 -24.14 14.00
CA LEU A 186 10.40 -25.25 13.26
C LEU A 186 11.57 -24.74 12.39
N GLY A 187 11.44 -23.58 11.76
CA GLY A 187 12.51 -22.93 10.99
C GLY A 187 13.70 -22.59 11.88
N GLU A 188 13.49 -21.97 13.03
CA GLU A 188 14.56 -21.65 14.00
C GLU A 188 15.28 -22.89 14.50
N ALA A 189 14.55 -23.98 14.78
CA ALA A 189 15.14 -25.24 15.18
C ALA A 189 16.02 -25.86 14.08
N TYR A 190 15.64 -25.71 12.83
CA TYR A 190 16.42 -26.15 11.68
C TYR A 190 17.69 -25.32 11.50
N ASP A 191 17.59 -23.99 11.56
CA ASP A 191 18.72 -23.08 11.45
C ASP A 191 19.74 -23.27 12.58
N THR A 192 19.26 -23.50 13.82
CA THR A 192 20.11 -23.79 14.96
C THR A 192 20.90 -25.12 14.77
N ARG A 193 20.26 -26.14 14.17
CA ARG A 193 20.94 -27.41 13.86
C ARG A 193 21.97 -27.23 12.73
N ALA A 194 21.64 -26.44 11.72
CA ALA A 194 22.55 -26.16 10.60
C ALA A 194 23.80 -25.38 11.10
N ALA A 195 23.61 -24.37 11.95
CA ALA A 195 24.69 -23.60 12.54
C ALA A 195 25.63 -24.47 13.37
N ARG A 196 25.11 -25.39 14.19
CA ARG A 196 25.94 -26.35 14.99
C ARG A 196 26.74 -27.32 14.15
N ARG A 197 26.26 -27.69 12.96
CA ARG A 197 26.99 -28.56 12.01
C ARG A 197 28.15 -27.85 11.31
N ASN A 198 28.07 -26.54 11.13
CA ASN A 198 29.11 -25.74 10.46
C ASN A 198 30.18 -25.19 11.44
N SER A 199 30.00 -25.36 12.74
CA SER A 199 30.93 -24.89 13.78
C SER A 199 31.76 -26.02 14.44
N GLY A 200 31.68 -27.24 13.95
CA GLY A 200 32.49 -28.41 14.35
C GLY A 200 33.28 -28.97 13.18
#